data_a48ac617667fd9f03fd3cb47ee8c0a58
#
_entry.id   a48ac617667fd9f03fd3cb47ee8c0a58
#
_cell.length_a   1.000
_cell.length_b   1.000
_cell.length_c   1.000
_cell.angle_alpha   90.00
_cell.angle_beta   90.00
_cell.angle_gamma   90.00
#
_symmetry.space_group_name_H-M   'P 1'
#
loop_
_entity.id
_entity.type
_entity.pdbx_description
1 polymer ?
#
loop_
_entity_poly.entity_id
_entity_poly.type
_entity_poly.pdbx_seq_one_letter_code
_entity_poly.pdbx_strand_id
1 'polypeptide(L)'
;MRSDVVKKGAPAAPNRSLLYALGYTREELERPLIGVVCSYNEIVPGHMNLDKIAEAVKAGVRAAGGTPVEFPAIAVCDGIAMGHVGMKYSLVTRDLIADSTEAMAMAHQFDGLVMIPNCDKNVPGLLMAAARVNIPTIFVSGGPMLAGTMNDGRRTCLSHMFEAVGAYYAGKLDEEGLEEYENNACPTCGSCSGMYTANSMNCLTEAIGMGLRGNGTIPAVWSDRKSTRLNSSHSDRSRMPSSA
;
A
#
# COMPACT_ATOMS: atom_id res chain seq x y z
N MET A 1 -26.33 0.83 5.35
CA MET A 1 -24.96 0.48 4.93
C MET A 1 -25.03 -0.14 3.53
N ARG A 2 -24.01 0.07 2.69
CA ARG A 2 -23.97 -0.61 1.35
C ARG A 2 -23.99 -2.13 1.52
N SER A 3 -23.23 -2.63 2.50
CA SER A 3 -23.14 -4.06 2.80
C SER A 3 -24.43 -4.70 3.30
N ASP A 4 -25.47 -3.92 3.59
CA ASP A 4 -26.75 -4.48 4.03
C ASP A 4 -27.38 -5.42 2.99
N VAL A 5 -27.12 -5.20 1.70
CA VAL A 5 -27.61 -6.04 0.61
C VAL A 5 -27.09 -7.50 0.67
N VAL A 6 -25.90 -7.70 1.23
CA VAL A 6 -25.30 -9.04 1.41
C VAL A 6 -25.45 -9.57 2.85
N LYS A 7 -25.99 -8.77 3.77
CA LYS A 7 -26.08 -9.13 5.20
C LYS A 7 -27.49 -9.24 5.73
N LYS A 8 -28.46 -8.50 5.18
CA LYS A 8 -29.80 -8.36 5.78
C LYS A 8 -30.90 -9.01 4.93
N GLY A 9 -31.92 -9.46 5.62
CA GLY A 9 -33.13 -10.06 5.03
C GLY A 9 -32.95 -11.50 4.57
N ALA A 10 -34.07 -12.13 4.22
CA ALA A 10 -34.09 -13.53 3.76
C ALA A 10 -33.32 -13.74 2.46
N PRO A 11 -33.38 -12.85 1.45
CA PRO A 11 -32.62 -13.02 0.21
C PRO A 11 -31.11 -13.08 0.40
N ALA A 12 -30.55 -12.45 1.45
CA ALA A 12 -29.13 -12.47 1.75
C ALA A 12 -28.69 -13.70 2.60
N ALA A 13 -29.59 -14.65 2.88
CA ALA A 13 -29.22 -15.84 3.66
C ALA A 13 -28.10 -16.67 3.01
N PRO A 14 -28.06 -16.90 1.68
CA PRO A 14 -26.94 -17.59 1.04
C PRO A 14 -25.60 -16.85 1.22
N ASN A 15 -25.61 -15.52 1.10
CA ASN A 15 -24.43 -14.68 1.28
C ASN A 15 -23.89 -14.80 2.71
N ARG A 16 -24.78 -14.72 3.72
CA ARG A 16 -24.38 -14.89 5.13
C ARG A 16 -23.82 -16.28 5.40
N SER A 17 -24.39 -17.31 4.79
CA SER A 17 -23.87 -18.68 4.94
C SER A 17 -22.41 -18.78 4.49
N LEU A 18 -22.03 -18.12 3.40
CA LEU A 18 -20.65 -18.05 2.92
C LEU A 18 -19.77 -17.21 3.85
N LEU A 19 -20.28 -16.11 4.38
CA LEU A 19 -19.56 -15.29 5.35
C LEU A 19 -19.32 -16.05 6.68
N TYR A 20 -20.30 -16.86 7.12
CA TYR A 20 -20.11 -17.75 8.28
C TYR A 20 -19.05 -18.83 8.02
N ALA A 21 -18.96 -19.35 6.80
CA ALA A 21 -17.92 -20.30 6.42
C ALA A 21 -16.51 -19.69 6.49
N LEU A 22 -16.38 -18.36 6.38
CA LEU A 22 -15.13 -17.61 6.60
C LEU A 22 -14.86 -17.32 8.08
N GLY A 23 -15.75 -17.73 9.00
CA GLY A 23 -15.60 -17.55 10.44
C GLY A 23 -16.18 -16.26 11.02
N TYR A 24 -16.88 -15.45 10.22
CA TYR A 24 -17.56 -14.26 10.74
C TYR A 24 -18.73 -14.64 11.63
N THR A 25 -18.91 -13.91 12.71
CA THR A 25 -20.07 -14.07 13.61
C THR A 25 -21.24 -13.20 13.17
N ARG A 26 -22.42 -13.48 13.74
CA ARG A 26 -23.60 -12.66 13.48
C ARG A 26 -23.41 -11.21 13.89
N GLU A 27 -22.78 -11.00 15.05
CA GLU A 27 -22.49 -9.68 15.61
C GLU A 27 -21.53 -8.90 14.71
N GLU A 28 -20.53 -9.56 14.12
CA GLU A 28 -19.62 -8.94 13.17
C GLU A 28 -20.33 -8.53 11.88
N LEU A 29 -21.30 -9.30 11.42
CA LEU A 29 -22.10 -8.97 10.23
C LEU A 29 -23.11 -7.84 10.47
N GLU A 30 -23.41 -7.47 11.70
CA GLU A 30 -24.21 -6.28 12.02
C GLU A 30 -23.42 -4.97 11.87
N ARG A 31 -22.09 -5.05 11.84
CA ARG A 31 -21.16 -3.92 11.72
C ARG A 31 -20.90 -3.55 10.26
N PRO A 32 -20.36 -2.34 9.98
CA PRO A 32 -19.89 -1.99 8.63
C PRO A 32 -18.79 -2.96 8.17
N LEU A 33 -18.89 -3.43 6.90
CA LEU A 33 -17.83 -4.21 6.27
C LEU A 33 -16.79 -3.26 5.67
N ILE A 34 -15.56 -3.34 6.16
CA ILE A 34 -14.45 -2.52 5.71
C ILE A 34 -13.47 -3.37 4.91
N GLY A 35 -13.35 -3.09 3.62
CA GLY A 35 -12.36 -3.75 2.77
C GLY A 35 -10.95 -3.28 3.11
N VAL A 36 -10.05 -4.20 3.42
CA VAL A 36 -8.62 -3.94 3.64
C VAL A 36 -7.87 -4.42 2.42
N VAL A 37 -7.47 -3.48 1.57
CA VAL A 37 -6.77 -3.79 0.31
C VAL A 37 -5.28 -3.83 0.58
N CYS A 38 -4.72 -5.03 0.73
CA CYS A 38 -3.31 -5.21 1.08
C CYS A 38 -2.50 -5.62 -0.14
N SER A 39 -1.42 -4.89 -0.42
CA SER A 39 -0.53 -5.18 -1.55
C SER A 39 0.71 -5.99 -1.14
N TYR A 40 0.63 -6.74 -0.05
CA TYR A 40 1.72 -7.61 0.40
C TYR A 40 2.19 -8.56 -0.70
N ASN A 41 3.50 -8.66 -0.84
CA ASN A 41 4.20 -9.70 -1.61
C ASN A 41 5.68 -9.74 -1.20
N GLU A 42 6.38 -10.81 -1.57
CA GLU A 42 7.80 -11.04 -1.26
C GLU A 42 8.75 -10.58 -2.38
N ILE A 43 8.24 -9.97 -3.45
CA ILE A 43 9.04 -9.52 -4.61
C ILE A 43 9.44 -8.05 -4.43
N VAL A 44 8.52 -7.20 -3.99
CA VAL A 44 8.70 -5.76 -3.90
C VAL A 44 9.25 -5.39 -2.53
N PRO A 45 10.46 -4.82 -2.41
CA PRO A 45 11.04 -4.45 -1.11
C PRO A 45 10.14 -3.54 -0.27
N GLY A 46 9.34 -2.68 -0.92
CA GLY A 46 8.36 -1.83 -0.26
C GLY A 46 7.13 -2.56 0.28
N HIS A 47 6.90 -3.81 -0.11
CA HIS A 47 5.69 -4.56 0.20
C HIS A 47 5.87 -5.71 1.18
N MET A 48 7.11 -6.12 1.44
CA MET A 48 7.44 -7.31 2.23
C MET A 48 6.96 -7.30 3.68
N ASN A 49 6.53 -6.16 4.20
CA ASN A 49 6.02 -6.02 5.56
C ASN A 49 4.58 -5.46 5.62
N LEU A 50 3.89 -5.40 4.49
CA LEU A 50 2.52 -4.86 4.43
C LEU A 50 1.50 -5.79 5.11
N ASP A 51 1.76 -7.07 5.21
CA ASP A 51 1.00 -8.05 6.01
C ASP A 51 0.86 -7.60 7.47
N LYS A 52 1.98 -7.18 8.09
CA LYS A 52 2.00 -6.67 9.48
C LYS A 52 1.23 -5.36 9.62
N ILE A 53 1.25 -4.53 8.57
CA ILE A 53 0.43 -3.32 8.52
C ILE A 53 -1.04 -3.68 8.42
N ALA A 54 -1.40 -4.64 7.57
CA ALA A 54 -2.77 -5.11 7.41
C ALA A 54 -3.34 -5.65 8.73
N GLU A 55 -2.56 -6.44 9.49
CA GLU A 55 -2.98 -6.92 10.81
C GLU A 55 -3.26 -5.76 11.79
N ALA A 56 -2.38 -4.75 11.84
CA ALA A 56 -2.60 -3.58 12.68
C ALA A 56 -3.84 -2.77 12.25
N VAL A 57 -4.05 -2.61 10.94
CA VAL A 57 -5.24 -1.96 10.37
C VAL A 57 -6.51 -2.74 10.74
N LYS A 58 -6.50 -4.07 10.57
CA LYS A 58 -7.66 -4.92 10.96
C LYS A 58 -7.98 -4.81 12.44
N ALA A 59 -6.97 -4.78 13.30
CA ALA A 59 -7.16 -4.55 14.74
C ALA A 59 -7.81 -3.18 15.00
N GLY A 60 -7.34 -2.13 14.33
CA GLY A 60 -7.90 -0.79 14.43
C GLY A 60 -9.36 -0.71 13.94
N VAL A 61 -9.68 -1.34 12.81
CA VAL A 61 -11.06 -1.42 12.28
C VAL A 61 -11.99 -2.11 13.29
N ARG A 62 -11.56 -3.22 13.90
CA ARG A 62 -12.34 -3.90 14.95
C ARG A 62 -12.55 -3.01 16.16
N ALA A 63 -11.51 -2.32 16.62
CA ALA A 63 -11.60 -1.39 17.75
C ALA A 63 -12.58 -0.23 17.50
N ALA A 64 -12.69 0.20 16.23
CA ALA A 64 -13.65 1.23 15.81
C ALA A 64 -15.07 0.69 15.55
N GLY A 65 -15.33 -0.60 15.79
CA GLY A 65 -16.64 -1.21 15.62
C GLY A 65 -16.97 -1.61 14.17
N GLY A 66 -15.99 -1.72 13.30
CA GLY A 66 -16.12 -2.27 11.94
C GLY A 66 -15.70 -3.74 11.86
N THR A 67 -16.08 -4.41 10.78
CA THR A 67 -15.64 -5.76 10.44
C THR A 67 -14.68 -5.69 9.25
N PRO A 68 -13.37 -5.95 9.44
CA PRO A 68 -12.40 -5.89 8.37
C PRO A 68 -12.46 -7.16 7.51
N VAL A 69 -12.39 -6.98 6.20
CA VAL A 69 -12.29 -8.05 5.19
C VAL A 69 -11.10 -7.75 4.31
N GLU A 70 -10.05 -8.56 4.40
CA GLU A 70 -8.83 -8.36 3.62
C GLU A 70 -8.91 -9.03 2.26
N PHE A 71 -8.40 -8.33 1.23
CA PHE A 71 -8.17 -8.89 -0.10
C PHE A 71 -6.92 -8.26 -0.74
N PRO A 72 -6.23 -8.97 -1.66
CA PRO A 72 -4.97 -8.51 -2.22
C PRO A 72 -5.14 -7.50 -3.35
N ALA A 73 -4.13 -6.63 -3.51
CA ALA A 73 -3.84 -5.94 -4.76
C ALA A 73 -2.43 -6.32 -5.23
N ILE A 74 -2.25 -6.48 -6.54
CA ILE A 74 -0.94 -6.78 -7.12
C ILE A 74 -0.01 -5.56 -7.10
N ALA A 75 1.29 -5.82 -7.27
CA ALA A 75 2.29 -4.78 -7.51
C ALA A 75 3.46 -5.35 -8.31
N VAL A 76 4.01 -4.53 -9.21
CA VAL A 76 5.29 -4.76 -9.88
C VAL A 76 6.31 -3.81 -9.28
N CYS A 77 7.52 -4.29 -9.01
CA CYS A 77 8.63 -3.45 -8.61
C CYS A 77 9.28 -2.84 -9.85
N ASP A 78 9.10 -1.55 -10.07
CA ASP A 78 9.70 -0.84 -11.21
C ASP A 78 11.23 -0.96 -11.20
N GLY A 79 11.86 -0.88 -10.03
CA GLY A 79 13.32 -1.01 -9.91
C GLY A 79 13.84 -2.38 -10.34
N ILE A 80 13.15 -3.47 -10.01
CA ILE A 80 13.53 -4.83 -10.44
C ILE A 80 13.19 -5.05 -11.92
N ALA A 81 12.11 -4.45 -12.40
CA ALA A 81 11.69 -4.58 -13.81
C ALA A 81 12.49 -3.68 -14.77
N MET A 82 13.25 -2.72 -14.26
CA MET A 82 13.98 -1.73 -15.05
C MET A 82 15.10 -2.37 -15.88
N GLY A 83 15.32 -1.86 -17.09
CA GLY A 83 16.41 -2.31 -17.96
C GLY A 83 16.13 -3.58 -18.78
N HIS A 84 14.97 -4.21 -18.64
CA HIS A 84 14.58 -5.39 -19.42
C HIS A 84 13.08 -5.36 -19.82
N VAL A 85 12.63 -6.41 -20.53
CA VAL A 85 11.26 -6.50 -21.06
C VAL A 85 10.18 -6.37 -19.99
N GLY A 86 10.47 -6.73 -18.74
CA GLY A 86 9.55 -6.64 -17.59
C GLY A 86 9.01 -5.23 -17.34
N MET A 87 9.78 -4.19 -17.68
CA MET A 87 9.35 -2.80 -17.50
C MET A 87 8.09 -2.42 -18.29
N LYS A 88 7.81 -3.14 -19.41
CA LYS A 88 6.58 -2.96 -20.20
C LYS A 88 5.31 -3.29 -19.41
N TYR A 89 5.42 -4.12 -18.37
CA TYR A 89 4.29 -4.53 -17.55
C TYR A 89 4.03 -3.57 -16.37
N SER A 90 5.00 -2.72 -16.01
CA SER A 90 4.86 -1.81 -14.88
C SER A 90 3.65 -0.88 -15.07
N LEU A 91 3.61 -0.09 -16.13
CA LEU A 91 2.53 0.89 -16.35
C LEU A 91 1.15 0.24 -16.49
N VAL A 92 1.07 -0.91 -17.15
CA VAL A 92 -0.18 -1.67 -17.35
C VAL A 92 -0.80 -2.10 -16.01
N THR A 93 0.02 -2.41 -15.01
CA THR A 93 -0.49 -2.83 -13.70
C THR A 93 -1.27 -1.74 -12.98
N ARG A 94 -1.04 -0.47 -13.25
CA ARG A 94 -1.82 0.63 -12.67
C ARG A 94 -3.32 0.47 -12.95
N ASP A 95 -3.67 0.20 -14.21
CA ASP A 95 -5.07 0.03 -14.61
C ASP A 95 -5.63 -1.30 -14.10
N LEU A 96 -4.86 -2.38 -14.17
CA LEU A 96 -5.25 -3.69 -13.62
C LEU A 96 -5.52 -3.63 -12.10
N ILE A 97 -4.71 -2.89 -11.36
CA ILE A 97 -4.92 -2.67 -9.92
C ILE A 97 -6.22 -1.91 -9.68
N ALA A 98 -6.44 -0.85 -10.46
CA ALA A 98 -7.67 -0.05 -10.36
C ALA A 98 -8.91 -0.91 -10.66
N ASP A 99 -8.91 -1.61 -11.77
CA ASP A 99 -10.04 -2.43 -12.23
C ASP A 99 -10.35 -3.59 -11.28
N SER A 100 -9.32 -4.33 -10.86
CA SER A 100 -9.51 -5.45 -9.94
C SER A 100 -9.99 -5.00 -8.55
N THR A 101 -9.45 -3.91 -8.03
CA THR A 101 -9.86 -3.35 -6.73
C THR A 101 -11.30 -2.83 -6.78
N GLU A 102 -11.67 -2.12 -7.86
CA GLU A 102 -13.04 -1.66 -8.09
C GLU A 102 -14.00 -2.86 -8.16
N ALA A 103 -13.67 -3.89 -8.95
CA ALA A 103 -14.48 -5.09 -9.09
C ALA A 103 -14.71 -5.78 -7.73
N MET A 104 -13.65 -5.96 -6.93
CA MET A 104 -13.75 -6.54 -5.60
C MET A 104 -14.61 -5.70 -4.66
N ALA A 105 -14.40 -4.38 -4.63
CA ALA A 105 -15.12 -3.47 -3.75
C ALA A 105 -16.63 -3.41 -4.09
N MET A 106 -16.94 -3.39 -5.38
CA MET A 106 -18.33 -3.30 -5.87
C MET A 106 -19.06 -4.63 -5.73
N ALA A 107 -18.41 -5.75 -6.06
CA ALA A 107 -19.03 -7.08 -5.96
C ALA A 107 -19.37 -7.44 -4.50
N HIS A 108 -18.52 -7.10 -3.55
CA HIS A 108 -18.72 -7.44 -2.14
C HIS A 108 -19.36 -6.33 -1.29
N GLN A 109 -19.68 -5.20 -1.92
CA GLN A 109 -20.47 -4.10 -1.33
C GLN A 109 -19.88 -3.55 -0.03
N PHE A 110 -18.57 -3.31 0.02
CA PHE A 110 -17.93 -2.72 1.19
C PHE A 110 -18.48 -1.31 1.50
N ASP A 111 -18.56 -1.01 2.81
CA ASP A 111 -19.02 0.29 3.32
C ASP A 111 -17.88 1.34 3.32
N GLY A 112 -16.65 0.89 3.33
CA GLY A 112 -15.44 1.71 3.27
C GLY A 112 -14.22 0.85 2.95
N LEU A 113 -13.11 1.50 2.61
CA LEU A 113 -11.85 0.84 2.26
C LEU A 113 -10.67 1.41 3.05
N VAL A 114 -9.76 0.54 3.46
CA VAL A 114 -8.40 0.92 3.87
C VAL A 114 -7.45 0.32 2.84
N MET A 115 -6.73 1.17 2.13
CA MET A 115 -5.80 0.77 1.09
C MET A 115 -4.36 0.82 1.59
N ILE A 116 -3.62 -0.28 1.42
CA ILE A 116 -2.26 -0.46 1.94
C ILE A 116 -1.28 -0.67 0.76
N PRO A 117 -0.93 0.42 0.04
CA PRO A 117 0.05 0.39 -1.05
C PRO A 117 1.45 0.74 -0.57
N ASN A 118 2.46 0.56 -1.46
CA ASN A 118 3.76 1.21 -1.28
C ASN A 118 4.66 1.30 -2.53
N CYS A 119 4.17 1.03 -3.74
CA CYS A 119 5.01 1.01 -4.94
C CYS A 119 4.47 1.90 -6.07
N ASP A 120 5.29 2.13 -7.11
CA ASP A 120 5.14 3.14 -8.15
C ASP A 120 3.78 3.19 -8.84
N LYS A 121 3.28 2.06 -9.31
CA LYS A 121 1.99 1.99 -10.00
C LYS A 121 0.87 1.54 -9.07
N ASN A 122 1.23 0.95 -7.94
CA ASN A 122 0.28 0.44 -6.96
C ASN A 122 -0.45 1.58 -6.22
N VAL A 123 0.28 2.61 -5.76
CA VAL A 123 -0.35 3.79 -5.11
C VAL A 123 -1.32 4.50 -6.05
N PRO A 124 -0.92 4.91 -7.28
CA PRO A 124 -1.86 5.58 -8.20
C PRO A 124 -2.98 4.67 -8.68
N GLY A 125 -2.74 3.36 -8.87
CA GLY A 125 -3.79 2.41 -9.23
C GLY A 125 -4.88 2.32 -8.17
N LEU A 126 -4.51 2.25 -6.90
CA LEU A 126 -5.46 2.25 -5.79
C LEU A 126 -6.16 3.61 -5.62
N LEU A 127 -5.48 4.75 -5.91
CA LEU A 127 -6.14 6.07 -5.94
C LEU A 127 -7.20 6.14 -7.04
N MET A 128 -6.93 5.59 -8.23
CA MET A 128 -7.92 5.48 -9.31
C MET A 128 -9.12 4.63 -8.88
N ALA A 129 -8.88 3.48 -8.23
CA ALA A 129 -9.95 2.65 -7.68
C ALA A 129 -10.78 3.41 -6.65
N ALA A 130 -10.14 4.11 -5.71
CA ALA A 130 -10.82 4.92 -4.70
C ALA A 130 -11.74 5.97 -5.32
N ALA A 131 -11.25 6.67 -6.35
CA ALA A 131 -12.02 7.69 -7.07
C ALA A 131 -13.23 7.09 -7.83
N ARG A 132 -13.04 5.91 -8.45
CA ARG A 132 -14.11 5.24 -9.20
C ARG A 132 -15.19 4.65 -8.29
N VAL A 133 -14.77 3.98 -7.22
CA VAL A 133 -15.71 3.35 -6.26
C VAL A 133 -16.46 4.40 -5.44
N ASN A 134 -15.83 5.53 -5.16
CA ASN A 134 -16.39 6.69 -4.46
C ASN A 134 -17.10 6.34 -3.15
N ILE A 135 -16.42 5.58 -2.29
CA ILE A 135 -16.83 5.29 -0.91
C ILE A 135 -15.76 5.78 0.07
N PRO A 136 -16.08 5.92 1.37
CA PRO A 136 -15.10 6.28 2.38
C PRO A 136 -13.83 5.44 2.26
N THR A 137 -12.69 6.08 1.98
CA THR A 137 -11.42 5.40 1.73
C THR A 137 -10.28 6.15 2.39
N ILE A 138 -9.35 5.41 2.99
CA ILE A 138 -8.12 5.96 3.57
C ILE A 138 -6.92 5.12 3.14
N PHE A 139 -5.77 5.80 2.98
CA PHE A 139 -4.50 5.18 2.60
C PHE A 139 -3.56 5.04 3.79
N VAL A 140 -2.96 3.86 3.92
CA VAL A 140 -1.93 3.53 4.91
C VAL A 140 -0.73 2.97 4.18
N SER A 141 0.25 3.81 3.84
CA SER A 141 1.41 3.38 3.06
C SER A 141 2.38 2.51 3.86
N GLY A 142 3.20 1.73 3.16
CA GLY A 142 4.28 0.95 3.78
C GLY A 142 5.42 1.78 4.34
N GLY A 143 5.56 3.02 3.89
CA GLY A 143 6.63 3.94 4.26
C GLY A 143 7.90 3.82 3.42
N PRO A 144 8.75 4.86 3.42
CA PRO A 144 9.99 4.88 2.69
C PRO A 144 11.05 4.00 3.35
N MET A 145 11.97 3.52 2.52
CA MET A 145 13.24 2.91 2.90
C MET A 145 14.16 3.94 3.54
N LEU A 146 15.02 3.55 4.44
CA LEU A 146 16.12 4.41 4.90
C LEU A 146 17.15 4.61 3.79
N ALA A 147 17.83 5.75 3.81
CA ALA A 147 19.00 5.95 2.96
C ALA A 147 20.14 5.04 3.43
N GLY A 148 20.90 4.51 2.49
CA GLY A 148 22.10 3.72 2.74
C GLY A 148 23.27 4.56 3.23
N THR A 149 24.34 3.89 3.63
CA THR A 149 25.59 4.52 4.04
C THR A 149 26.75 3.67 3.52
N MET A 150 27.62 4.30 2.73
CA MET A 150 28.84 3.69 2.22
C MET A 150 29.87 3.52 3.34
N ASN A 151 30.91 2.70 3.14
CA ASN A 151 31.98 2.46 4.11
C ASN A 151 32.72 3.74 4.51
N ASP A 152 32.79 4.72 3.64
CA ASP A 152 33.38 6.04 3.91
C ASP A 152 32.44 7.03 4.63
N GLY A 153 31.23 6.60 4.98
CA GLY A 153 30.23 7.40 5.69
C GLY A 153 29.31 8.23 4.77
N ARG A 154 29.53 8.25 3.45
CA ARG A 154 28.65 8.97 2.51
C ARG A 154 27.27 8.31 2.47
N ARG A 155 26.22 9.14 2.35
CA ARG A 155 24.87 8.65 2.15
C ARG A 155 24.67 8.17 0.70
N THR A 156 23.94 7.07 0.56
CA THR A 156 23.61 6.49 -0.73
C THR A 156 22.15 6.08 -0.84
N CYS A 157 21.69 5.86 -2.04
CA CYS A 157 20.35 5.36 -2.36
C CYS A 157 20.34 4.74 -3.76
N LEU A 158 19.21 4.20 -4.21
CA LEU A 158 19.10 3.57 -5.52
C LEU A 158 19.53 4.49 -6.69
N SER A 159 19.38 5.81 -6.58
CA SER A 159 19.84 6.74 -7.62
C SER A 159 21.35 6.66 -7.83
N HIS A 160 22.11 6.65 -6.73
CA HIS A 160 23.56 6.51 -6.78
C HIS A 160 24.01 5.14 -7.31
N MET A 161 23.18 4.08 -7.15
CA MET A 161 23.45 2.77 -7.75
C MET A 161 23.45 2.86 -9.28
N PHE A 162 22.54 3.61 -9.89
CA PHE A 162 22.55 3.84 -11.34
C PHE A 162 23.76 4.65 -11.81
N GLU A 163 24.19 5.64 -11.02
CA GLU A 163 25.42 6.40 -11.27
C GLU A 163 26.68 5.51 -11.14
N ALA A 164 26.70 4.60 -10.16
CA ALA A 164 27.78 3.64 -9.97
C ALA A 164 27.93 2.68 -11.16
N VAL A 165 26.80 2.18 -11.72
CA VAL A 165 26.81 1.38 -12.94
C VAL A 165 27.42 2.18 -14.09
N GLY A 166 27.04 3.44 -14.26
CA GLY A 166 27.63 4.32 -15.28
C GLY A 166 29.13 4.55 -15.08
N ALA A 167 29.58 4.73 -13.84
CA ALA A 167 30.99 4.88 -13.49
C ALA A 167 31.80 3.60 -13.75
N TYR A 168 31.21 2.43 -13.46
CA TYR A 168 31.81 1.13 -13.76
C TYR A 168 32.06 0.95 -15.26
N TYR A 169 31.06 1.19 -16.10
CA TYR A 169 31.22 1.11 -17.55
C TYR A 169 32.19 2.15 -18.12
N ALA A 170 32.35 3.28 -17.45
CA ALA A 170 33.33 4.31 -17.80
C ALA A 170 34.76 4.02 -17.28
N GLY A 171 34.98 2.88 -16.61
CA GLY A 171 36.28 2.51 -16.02
C GLY A 171 36.72 3.39 -14.85
N LYS A 172 35.78 4.09 -14.20
CA LYS A 172 36.02 4.96 -13.02
C LYS A 172 35.74 4.28 -11.69
N LEU A 173 35.11 3.14 -11.72
CA LEU A 173 34.76 2.31 -10.58
C LEU A 173 35.14 0.87 -10.93
N ASP A 174 35.72 0.14 -10.00
CA ASP A 174 36.02 -1.28 -10.12
C ASP A 174 34.85 -2.15 -9.61
N GLU A 175 35.01 -3.46 -9.68
CA GLU A 175 34.00 -4.43 -9.27
C GLU A 175 33.75 -4.37 -7.74
N GLU A 176 34.79 -4.19 -6.94
CA GLU A 176 34.67 -4.06 -5.48
C GLU A 176 33.86 -2.82 -5.08
N GLY A 177 34.13 -1.68 -5.74
CA GLY A 177 33.36 -0.45 -5.54
C GLY A 177 31.92 -0.59 -5.99
N LEU A 178 31.62 -1.32 -7.08
CA LEU A 178 30.28 -1.58 -7.52
C LEU A 178 29.51 -2.45 -6.50
N GLU A 179 30.14 -3.53 -6.02
CA GLU A 179 29.59 -4.41 -4.97
C GLU A 179 29.30 -3.64 -3.66
N GLU A 180 30.15 -2.68 -3.30
CA GLU A 180 29.90 -1.82 -2.14
C GLU A 180 28.58 -1.05 -2.29
N TYR A 181 28.30 -0.49 -3.49
CA TYR A 181 27.01 0.17 -3.75
C TYR A 181 25.84 -0.82 -3.70
N GLU A 182 25.98 -2.00 -4.28
CA GLU A 182 24.93 -3.05 -4.26
C GLU A 182 24.52 -3.40 -2.83
N ASN A 183 25.49 -3.57 -1.96
CA ASN A 183 25.25 -3.96 -0.56
C ASN A 183 24.68 -2.83 0.31
N ASN A 184 24.93 -1.57 -0.04
CA ASN A 184 24.61 -0.43 0.83
C ASN A 184 23.48 0.49 0.31
N ALA A 185 23.16 0.49 -0.99
CA ALA A 185 22.21 1.45 -1.57
C ALA A 185 20.77 1.29 -1.08
N CYS A 186 20.36 0.05 -0.77
CA CYS A 186 19.00 -0.28 -0.36
C CYS A 186 18.98 -1.08 0.97
N PRO A 187 19.23 -0.44 2.11
CA PRO A 187 19.56 -1.15 3.36
C PRO A 187 18.36 -1.72 4.12
N THR A 188 17.13 -1.30 3.79
CA THR A 188 15.92 -1.70 4.54
C THR A 188 14.74 -1.97 3.62
N CYS A 189 13.67 -2.57 4.17
CA CYS A 189 12.38 -2.58 3.49
C CYS A 189 11.81 -1.15 3.39
N GLY A 190 10.83 -0.97 2.51
CA GLY A 190 10.20 0.32 2.26
C GLY A 190 10.22 0.69 0.78
N SER A 191 9.49 1.73 0.40
CA SER A 191 9.60 2.31 -0.93
C SER A 191 10.95 2.99 -1.10
N CYS A 192 11.42 3.09 -2.37
CA CYS A 192 12.77 3.59 -2.67
C CYS A 192 13.10 4.90 -1.94
N SER A 193 14.28 4.99 -1.31
CA SER A 193 14.77 6.19 -0.61
C SER A 193 15.09 7.38 -1.52
N GLY A 194 15.17 7.16 -2.85
CA GLY A 194 15.49 8.19 -3.85
C GLY A 194 14.36 9.14 -4.21
N MET A 195 13.23 9.13 -3.48
CA MET A 195 12.06 9.98 -3.74
C MET A 195 11.48 9.83 -5.16
N TYR A 196 11.49 8.62 -5.72
CA TYR A 196 10.80 8.30 -6.96
C TYR A 196 9.27 8.28 -6.79
N THR A 197 8.54 7.79 -7.78
CA THR A 197 7.08 7.82 -7.83
C THR A 197 6.41 7.28 -6.57
N ALA A 198 6.89 6.17 -6.02
CA ALA A 198 6.31 5.56 -4.82
C ALA A 198 6.27 6.53 -3.63
N ASN A 199 7.38 7.16 -3.29
CA ASN A 199 7.43 8.12 -2.19
C ASN A 199 6.65 9.39 -2.50
N SER A 200 6.77 9.92 -3.73
CA SER A 200 6.01 11.09 -4.17
C SER A 200 4.50 10.87 -4.07
N MET A 201 4.03 9.72 -4.52
CA MET A 201 2.59 9.37 -4.44
C MET A 201 2.13 9.12 -3.01
N ASN A 202 2.96 8.49 -2.16
CA ASN A 202 2.64 8.34 -0.75
C ASN A 202 2.53 9.69 -0.02
N CYS A 203 3.40 10.65 -0.33
CA CYS A 203 3.29 12.02 0.17
C CYS A 203 2.06 12.73 -0.41
N LEU A 204 1.75 12.49 -1.69
CA LEU A 204 0.55 13.05 -2.33
C LEU A 204 -0.73 12.57 -1.64
N THR A 205 -0.84 11.29 -1.26
CA THR A 205 -2.03 10.79 -0.53
C THR A 205 -2.26 11.56 0.76
N GLU A 206 -1.20 11.99 1.44
CA GLU A 206 -1.29 12.85 2.62
C GLU A 206 -1.73 14.27 2.25
N ALA A 207 -1.11 14.86 1.22
CA ALA A 207 -1.39 16.24 0.79
C ALA A 207 -2.83 16.44 0.31
N ILE A 208 -3.43 15.46 -0.34
CA ILE A 208 -4.83 15.49 -0.79
C ILE A 208 -5.83 15.03 0.27
N GLY A 209 -5.38 14.71 1.48
CA GLY A 209 -6.22 14.29 2.60
C GLY A 209 -6.72 12.83 2.54
N MET A 210 -6.15 12.00 1.66
CA MET A 210 -6.47 10.57 1.56
C MET A 210 -5.66 9.71 2.52
N GLY A 211 -4.60 10.22 3.11
CA GLY A 211 -3.76 9.57 4.11
C GLY A 211 -3.62 10.39 5.39
N LEU A 212 -3.26 9.75 6.49
CA LEU A 212 -2.97 10.44 7.75
C LEU A 212 -1.63 11.16 7.67
N ARG A 213 -1.45 12.16 8.55
CA ARG A 213 -0.16 12.86 8.70
C ARG A 213 0.98 11.88 8.96
N GLY A 214 2.09 12.04 8.25
CA GLY A 214 3.24 11.14 8.31
C GLY A 214 3.09 9.87 7.48
N ASN A 215 1.97 9.69 6.78
CA ASN A 215 1.73 8.49 5.96
C ASN A 215 2.82 8.25 4.92
N GLY A 216 3.28 9.30 4.23
CA GLY A 216 4.32 9.21 3.20
C GLY A 216 5.76 9.35 3.71
N THR A 217 5.97 9.88 4.92
CA THR A 217 7.28 10.34 5.39
C THR A 217 7.89 9.53 6.54
N ILE A 218 7.08 8.78 7.30
CA ILE A 218 7.59 7.93 8.38
C ILE A 218 8.26 6.70 7.78
N PRO A 219 9.56 6.45 8.03
CA PRO A 219 10.26 5.28 7.51
C PRO A 219 9.58 3.96 7.86
N ALA A 220 9.64 2.99 6.93
CA ALA A 220 9.00 1.69 7.07
C ALA A 220 9.40 0.93 8.33
N VAL A 221 10.65 1.10 8.78
CA VAL A 221 11.26 0.41 9.91
C VAL A 221 11.10 1.12 11.26
N TRP A 222 10.53 2.33 11.29
CA TRP A 222 10.37 3.08 12.53
C TRP A 222 9.15 2.63 13.33
N SER A 223 9.27 2.60 14.67
CA SER A 223 8.20 2.20 15.59
C SER A 223 6.96 3.14 15.54
N ASP A 224 7.17 4.43 15.24
CA ASP A 224 6.10 5.42 15.09
C ASP A 224 5.11 5.06 13.95
N ARG A 225 5.54 4.26 12.99
CA ARG A 225 4.67 3.69 11.96
C ARG A 225 3.47 2.92 12.54
N LYS A 226 3.63 2.31 13.70
CA LYS A 226 2.57 1.56 14.38
C LYS A 226 1.42 2.48 14.84
N SER A 227 1.71 3.64 15.40
CA SER A 227 0.69 4.61 15.86
C SER A 227 -0.11 5.19 14.69
N THR A 228 0.53 5.51 13.57
CA THR A 228 -0.14 5.96 12.34
C THR A 228 -1.14 4.92 11.82
N ARG A 229 -0.80 3.63 11.89
CA ARG A 229 -1.66 2.51 11.45
C ARG A 229 -2.91 2.36 12.31
N LEU A 230 -2.78 2.47 13.63
CA LEU A 230 -3.92 2.36 14.56
C LEU A 230 -4.88 3.55 14.41
N ASN A 231 -4.35 4.76 14.20
CA ASN A 231 -5.15 5.96 14.03
C ASN A 231 -5.92 6.02 12.69
N SER A 232 -5.56 5.22 11.70
CA SER A 232 -6.30 5.15 10.42
C SER A 232 -7.74 4.66 10.60
N SER A 233 -8.05 3.96 11.70
CA SER A 233 -9.39 3.51 12.03
C SER A 233 -10.27 4.56 12.71
N HIS A 234 -9.65 5.61 13.26
CA HIS A 234 -10.32 6.69 14.00
C HIS A 234 -10.46 7.99 13.18
N SER A 235 -10.17 7.96 11.87
CA SER A 235 -10.32 9.16 11.05
C SER A 235 -11.77 9.62 11.07
N ASP A 236 -11.96 10.81 11.63
CA ASP A 236 -13.24 11.49 11.71
C ASP A 236 -13.99 11.44 10.38
N ARG A 237 -15.25 11.08 10.42
CA ARG A 237 -16.20 11.10 9.30
C ARG A 237 -16.36 12.48 8.61
N SER A 238 -15.61 13.49 9.06
CA SER A 238 -15.84 14.90 8.74
C SER A 238 -14.99 15.47 7.59
N ARG A 239 -14.15 14.68 6.89
CA ARG A 239 -13.24 15.21 5.86
C ARG A 239 -13.33 14.52 4.51
N MET A 240 -14.53 14.14 4.10
CA MET A 240 -14.80 13.94 2.68
C MET A 240 -15.24 15.26 2.09
N PRO A 241 -14.67 15.71 0.95
CA PRO A 241 -15.28 16.79 0.20
C PRO A 241 -16.69 16.32 -0.18
N SER A 242 -17.70 17.03 0.28
CA SER A 242 -19.05 16.88 -0.27
C SER A 242 -18.92 17.14 -1.76
N SER A 243 -19.25 16.17 -2.58
CA SER A 243 -19.38 16.35 -4.02
C SER A 243 -20.26 17.54 -4.31
N ALA A 244 -19.68 18.59 -4.87
CA ALA A 244 -20.42 19.59 -5.62
C ALA A 244 -20.73 19.04 -7.01
#